data_735a13e8d3e4a20f5033c08663685f29
#
_entry.id   735a13e8d3e4a20f5033c08663685f29
#
_cell.length_a   1.000
_cell.length_b   1.000
_cell.length_c   1.000
_cell.angle_alpha   90.00
_cell.angle_beta   90.00
_cell.angle_gamma   90.00
#
_symmetry.space_group_name_H-M   'P 1'
#
loop_
_entity.id
_entity.type
_entity.pdbx_description
1 polymer ?
#
loop_
_entity_poly.entity_id
_entity_poly.type
_entity_poly.pdbx_seq_one_letter_code
_entity_poly.pdbx_strand_id
1 'polypeptide(L)'
;MLKQLNEHERLRIEEFRAHPLLASLAGLSWEQLLAILLQRRYLSLAIVNVYEAVIDGLSDEGIKASVRLILHEEYPRNTRGVPLPSHRELLFQDLLSLGADREQILITPESPITQAVRLESLSHLAACLDHPQGQVGLITFLRFWAEVLVSVEYACLWPRLSERLGSDSTGQQPKSEFFYFHMIHDNRQSDIGEERLLGGNTHAQALARHLSQLIRTPADLEQAMHQVDLASAIKWRFYDQFL
;
A
#
# COMPACT_ATOMS: atom_id res chain seq x y z
N MET A 1 22.17 -11.47 3.19
CA MET A 1 21.36 -10.28 3.55
C MET A 1 20.02 -10.28 2.83
N LEU A 2 19.93 -10.12 1.50
CA LEU A 2 18.62 -10.04 0.82
C LEU A 2 17.73 -11.25 1.05
N LYS A 3 18.29 -12.47 1.07
CA LYS A 3 17.52 -13.67 1.41
C LYS A 3 16.88 -13.59 2.80
N GLN A 4 17.59 -13.06 3.79
CA GLN A 4 17.05 -12.89 5.15
C GLN A 4 15.91 -11.86 5.17
N LEU A 5 16.06 -10.74 4.48
CA LEU A 5 14.99 -9.76 4.35
C LEU A 5 13.76 -10.34 3.64
N ASN A 6 13.97 -11.09 2.57
CA ASN A 6 12.88 -11.75 1.84
C ASN A 6 12.12 -12.75 2.69
N GLU A 7 12.81 -13.54 3.51
CA GLU A 7 12.20 -14.46 4.46
C GLU A 7 11.44 -13.71 5.55
N HIS A 8 12.00 -12.62 6.06
CA HIS A 8 11.35 -11.76 7.05
C HIS A 8 10.07 -11.13 6.51
N GLU A 9 10.11 -10.55 5.30
CA GLU A 9 8.91 -10.02 4.65
C GLU A 9 7.82 -11.08 4.46
N ARG A 10 8.19 -12.29 4.00
CA ARG A 10 7.21 -13.38 3.84
C ARG A 10 6.53 -13.72 5.15
N LEU A 11 7.30 -13.80 6.24
CA LEU A 11 6.76 -14.08 7.56
C LEU A 11 5.75 -12.99 7.98
N ARG A 12 6.09 -11.72 7.83
CA ARG A 12 5.18 -10.61 8.16
C ARG A 12 3.94 -10.55 7.27
N ILE A 13 4.06 -10.91 5.99
CA ILE A 13 2.91 -11.03 5.08
C ILE A 13 1.96 -12.14 5.56
N GLU A 14 2.49 -13.32 5.92
CA GLU A 14 1.65 -14.43 6.41
C GLU A 14 0.98 -14.08 7.74
N GLU A 15 1.70 -13.46 8.66
CA GLU A 15 1.12 -12.95 9.91
C GLU A 15 0.01 -11.94 9.62
N PHE A 16 0.23 -10.96 8.73
CA PHE A 16 -0.78 -9.97 8.39
C PHE A 16 -2.03 -10.60 7.76
N ARG A 17 -1.88 -11.58 6.87
CA ARG A 17 -3.01 -12.36 6.33
C ARG A 17 -3.80 -13.08 7.41
N ALA A 18 -3.11 -13.56 8.44
CA ALA A 18 -3.70 -14.25 9.58
C ALA A 18 -4.34 -13.32 10.62
N HIS A 19 -4.34 -11.99 10.39
CA HIS A 19 -5.02 -11.05 11.28
C HIS A 19 -6.49 -11.49 11.48
N PRO A 20 -7.02 -11.56 12.72
CA PRO A 20 -8.35 -12.13 12.98
C PRO A 20 -9.46 -11.51 12.14
N LEU A 21 -9.44 -10.19 11.95
CA LEU A 21 -10.42 -9.53 11.09
C LEU A 21 -10.27 -9.91 9.62
N LEU A 22 -9.04 -9.91 9.07
CA LEU A 22 -8.80 -10.25 7.66
C LEU A 22 -9.13 -11.71 7.35
N ALA A 23 -8.90 -12.61 8.30
CA ALA A 23 -9.27 -14.02 8.20
C ALA A 23 -10.77 -14.25 8.31
N SER A 24 -11.54 -13.33 8.91
CA SER A 24 -12.98 -13.46 9.16
C SER A 24 -13.88 -12.59 8.26
N LEU A 25 -13.34 -11.95 7.25
CA LEU A 25 -14.06 -11.02 6.35
C LEU A 25 -15.35 -11.60 5.75
N ALA A 26 -15.37 -12.92 5.47
CA ALA A 26 -16.54 -13.60 4.94
C ALA A 26 -17.75 -13.55 5.88
N GLY A 27 -17.54 -13.45 7.19
CA GLY A 27 -18.59 -13.37 8.22
C GLY A 27 -19.11 -11.96 8.49
N LEU A 28 -18.46 -10.91 7.95
CA LEU A 28 -18.87 -9.54 8.20
C LEU A 28 -20.14 -9.18 7.41
N SER A 29 -21.00 -8.37 8.01
CA SER A 29 -22.07 -7.70 7.27
C SER A 29 -21.49 -6.67 6.28
N TRP A 30 -22.29 -6.28 5.27
CA TRP A 30 -21.88 -5.23 4.35
C TRP A 30 -21.68 -3.88 5.03
N GLU A 31 -22.47 -3.60 6.04
CA GLU A 31 -22.34 -2.37 6.84
C GLU A 31 -21.00 -2.33 7.58
N GLN A 32 -20.60 -3.44 8.22
CA GLN A 32 -19.30 -3.56 8.87
C GLN A 32 -18.15 -3.42 7.86
N LEU A 33 -18.25 -4.07 6.71
CA LEU A 33 -17.23 -3.97 5.65
C LEU A 33 -17.11 -2.53 5.13
N LEU A 34 -18.21 -1.85 4.87
CA LEU A 34 -18.22 -0.45 4.46
C LEU A 34 -17.61 0.47 5.52
N ALA A 35 -17.89 0.25 6.80
CA ALA A 35 -17.27 1.01 7.88
C ALA A 35 -15.73 0.87 7.87
N ILE A 36 -15.22 -0.35 7.66
CA ILE A 36 -13.79 -0.61 7.50
C ILE A 36 -13.24 0.16 6.29
N LEU A 37 -13.88 0.07 5.13
CA LEU A 37 -13.42 0.72 3.89
C LEU A 37 -13.44 2.24 3.98
N LEU A 38 -14.44 2.83 4.67
CA LEU A 38 -14.51 4.26 4.91
C LEU A 38 -13.38 4.75 5.81
N GLN A 39 -12.93 3.96 6.78
CA GLN A 39 -11.71 4.25 7.54
C GLN A 39 -10.45 4.00 6.72
N ARG A 40 -10.40 2.89 5.98
CA ARG A 40 -9.25 2.54 5.12
C ARG A 40 -8.96 3.62 4.07
N ARG A 41 -9.99 4.30 3.61
CA ARG A 41 -9.88 5.45 2.70
C ARG A 41 -8.86 6.49 3.18
N TYR A 42 -8.80 6.78 4.48
CA TYR A 42 -7.87 7.76 5.03
C TYR A 42 -6.40 7.38 4.85
N LEU A 43 -6.08 6.07 4.92
CA LEU A 43 -4.73 5.60 4.63
C LEU A 43 -4.41 5.73 3.13
N SER A 44 -5.38 5.46 2.25
CA SER A 44 -5.22 5.70 0.81
C SER A 44 -5.03 7.18 0.48
N LEU A 45 -5.79 8.07 1.13
CA LEU A 45 -5.63 9.52 0.91
C LEU A 45 -4.32 10.09 1.48
N ALA A 46 -3.71 9.41 2.44
CA ALA A 46 -2.42 9.82 3.02
C ALA A 46 -1.21 9.40 2.16
N ILE A 47 -1.43 8.56 1.14
CA ILE A 47 -0.33 7.99 0.35
C ILE A 47 0.54 9.06 -0.31
N VAL A 48 -0.06 10.11 -0.83
CA VAL A 48 0.65 11.24 -1.44
C VAL A 48 1.63 11.87 -0.45
N ASN A 49 1.19 12.14 0.78
CA ASN A 49 2.05 12.71 1.82
C ASN A 49 3.20 11.77 2.20
N VAL A 50 2.96 10.46 2.19
CA VAL A 50 3.99 9.44 2.45
C VAL A 50 5.05 9.46 1.34
N TYR A 51 4.62 9.48 0.07
CA TYR A 51 5.53 9.57 -1.07
C TYR A 51 6.35 10.86 -1.06
N GLU A 52 5.71 12.01 -0.81
CA GLU A 52 6.37 13.31 -0.75
C GLU A 52 7.41 13.34 0.38
N ALA A 53 7.07 12.85 1.58
CA ALA A 53 8.02 12.76 2.69
C ALA A 53 9.24 11.87 2.36
N VAL A 54 9.02 10.76 1.65
CA VAL A 54 10.12 9.91 1.17
C VAL A 54 10.97 10.65 0.15
N ILE A 55 10.38 11.31 -0.85
CA ILE A 55 11.08 12.08 -1.87
C ILE A 55 11.96 13.16 -1.23
N ASP A 56 11.42 13.88 -0.24
CA ASP A 56 12.16 14.94 0.46
C ASP A 56 13.34 14.38 1.26
N GLY A 57 13.19 13.20 1.83
CA GLY A 57 14.25 12.55 2.63
C GLY A 57 15.32 11.80 1.81
N LEU A 58 15.07 11.50 0.54
CA LEU A 58 16.04 10.81 -0.30
C LEU A 58 17.15 11.76 -0.76
N SER A 59 18.38 11.26 -0.87
CA SER A 59 19.52 12.00 -1.43
C SER A 59 19.86 11.59 -2.86
N ASP A 60 19.55 10.36 -3.27
CA ASP A 60 19.82 9.84 -4.62
C ASP A 60 18.73 10.28 -5.60
N GLU A 61 19.12 11.08 -6.61
CA GLU A 61 18.18 11.61 -7.60
C GLU A 61 17.61 10.53 -8.54
N GLY A 62 18.30 9.42 -8.74
CA GLY A 62 17.78 8.29 -9.53
C GLY A 62 16.65 7.57 -8.79
N ILE A 63 16.82 7.37 -7.48
CA ILE A 63 15.77 6.81 -6.61
C ILE A 63 14.59 7.77 -6.52
N LYS A 64 14.84 9.07 -6.29
CA LYS A 64 13.79 10.10 -6.29
C LYS A 64 12.97 10.10 -7.58
N ALA A 65 13.65 10.02 -8.73
CA ALA A 65 12.96 9.98 -10.03
C ALA A 65 12.01 8.79 -10.14
N SER A 66 12.43 7.62 -9.65
CA SER A 66 11.58 6.41 -9.64
C SER A 66 10.39 6.58 -8.70
N VAL A 67 10.59 7.13 -7.50
CA VAL A 67 9.52 7.37 -6.52
C VAL A 67 8.53 8.41 -7.05
N ARG A 68 9.01 9.50 -7.70
CA ARG A 68 8.16 10.50 -8.36
C ARG A 68 7.32 9.91 -9.50
N LEU A 69 7.88 8.96 -10.24
CA LEU A 69 7.14 8.30 -11.32
C LEU A 69 5.94 7.51 -10.78
N ILE A 70 6.12 6.81 -9.67
CA ILE A 70 5.01 6.11 -8.99
C ILE A 70 4.01 7.13 -8.45
N LEU A 71 4.47 8.14 -7.70
CA LEU A 71 3.60 9.19 -7.17
C LEU A 71 2.76 9.88 -8.24
N HIS A 72 3.29 10.00 -9.47
CA HIS A 72 2.55 10.63 -10.58
C HIS A 72 1.26 9.86 -10.91
N GLU A 73 1.15 8.59 -10.57
CA GLU A 73 -0.05 7.79 -10.78
C GLU A 73 -1.21 8.17 -9.83
N GLU A 74 -0.90 8.80 -8.70
CA GLU A 74 -1.91 9.28 -7.75
C GLU A 74 -2.71 10.50 -8.27
N TYR A 75 -2.22 11.18 -9.31
CA TYR A 75 -2.83 12.38 -9.86
C TYR A 75 -3.59 12.11 -11.16
N PRO A 76 -4.59 12.97 -11.51
CA PRO A 76 -5.23 12.88 -12.81
C PRO A 76 -4.18 13.02 -13.93
N ARG A 77 -4.28 12.15 -14.92
CA ARG A 77 -3.32 12.11 -16.04
C ARG A 77 -4.04 12.30 -17.36
N ASN A 78 -3.31 12.77 -18.35
CA ASN A 78 -3.78 12.77 -19.74
C ASN A 78 -2.83 11.91 -20.56
N THR A 79 -3.31 10.76 -20.99
CA THR A 79 -2.53 9.83 -21.81
C THR A 79 -3.09 9.85 -23.23
N ARG A 80 -2.33 10.40 -24.16
CA ARG A 80 -2.71 10.52 -25.60
C ARG A 80 -4.08 11.18 -25.82
N GLY A 81 -4.38 12.23 -25.05
CA GLY A 81 -5.64 12.96 -25.17
C GLY A 81 -6.82 12.33 -24.41
N VAL A 82 -6.62 11.20 -23.72
CA VAL A 82 -7.63 10.58 -22.87
C VAL A 82 -7.36 10.98 -21.41
N PRO A 83 -8.29 11.68 -20.75
CA PRO A 83 -8.17 11.99 -19.33
C PRO A 83 -8.35 10.71 -18.53
N LEU A 84 -7.39 10.43 -17.65
CA LEU A 84 -7.46 9.35 -16.66
C LEU A 84 -7.72 9.96 -15.29
N PRO A 85 -8.67 9.43 -14.52
CA PRO A 85 -8.96 9.91 -13.18
C PRO A 85 -7.78 9.63 -12.23
N SER A 86 -7.71 10.38 -11.14
CA SER A 86 -6.80 10.12 -10.03
C SER A 86 -7.20 8.85 -9.27
N HIS A 87 -6.27 8.22 -8.55
CA HIS A 87 -6.58 7.10 -7.66
C HIS A 87 -7.64 7.49 -6.61
N ARG A 88 -7.66 8.73 -6.14
CA ARG A 88 -8.70 9.23 -5.25
C ARG A 88 -10.10 9.19 -5.88
N GLU A 89 -10.22 9.57 -7.15
CA GLU A 89 -11.49 9.53 -7.88
C GLU A 89 -11.93 8.09 -8.12
N LEU A 90 -10.99 7.20 -8.47
CA LEU A 90 -11.26 5.76 -8.63
C LEU A 90 -11.73 5.12 -7.32
N LEU A 91 -11.06 5.40 -6.20
CA LEU A 91 -11.48 4.95 -4.89
C LEU A 91 -12.91 5.42 -4.55
N PHE A 92 -13.22 6.68 -4.84
CA PHE A 92 -14.54 7.24 -4.61
C PHE A 92 -15.62 6.49 -5.42
N GLN A 93 -15.35 6.21 -6.69
CA GLN A 93 -16.27 5.46 -7.55
C GLN A 93 -16.46 4.01 -7.08
N ASP A 94 -15.39 3.33 -6.68
CA ASP A 94 -15.47 1.99 -6.14
C ASP A 94 -16.28 1.95 -4.83
N LEU A 95 -16.10 2.92 -3.93
CA LEU A 95 -16.90 3.01 -2.70
C LEU A 95 -18.39 3.24 -2.98
N LEU A 96 -18.75 4.09 -3.95
CA LEU A 96 -20.14 4.25 -4.41
C LEU A 96 -20.70 2.93 -4.95
N SER A 97 -19.93 2.23 -5.78
CA SER A 97 -20.31 0.94 -6.36
C SER A 97 -20.50 -0.16 -5.31
N LEU A 98 -19.77 -0.07 -4.20
CA LEU A 98 -19.91 -0.96 -3.05
C LEU A 98 -21.13 -0.63 -2.19
N GLY A 99 -21.80 0.50 -2.42
CA GLY A 99 -23.03 0.88 -1.76
C GLY A 99 -22.88 1.94 -0.66
N ALA A 100 -21.70 2.55 -0.52
CA ALA A 100 -21.59 3.77 0.25
C ALA A 100 -22.30 4.92 -0.48
N ASP A 101 -23.01 5.80 0.23
CA ASP A 101 -23.51 7.02 -0.38
C ASP A 101 -22.44 8.15 -0.36
N ARG A 102 -22.67 9.17 -1.21
CA ARG A 102 -21.74 10.30 -1.34
C ARG A 102 -21.52 11.02 -0.02
N GLU A 103 -22.56 11.19 0.76
CA GLU A 103 -22.49 11.89 2.05
C GLU A 103 -21.64 11.08 3.02
N GLN A 104 -21.89 9.76 3.17
CA GLN A 104 -21.06 8.89 3.99
C GLN A 104 -19.58 8.97 3.64
N ILE A 105 -19.24 8.94 2.34
CA ILE A 105 -17.84 9.03 1.91
C ILE A 105 -17.21 10.38 2.31
N LEU A 106 -17.96 11.46 2.23
CA LEU A 106 -17.44 12.81 2.50
C LEU A 106 -17.38 13.15 3.99
N ILE A 107 -18.39 12.77 4.77
CA ILE A 107 -18.54 13.22 6.16
C ILE A 107 -18.10 12.20 7.22
N THR A 108 -17.97 10.90 6.89
CA THR A 108 -17.46 9.92 7.87
C THR A 108 -16.11 10.38 8.41
N PRO A 109 -16.02 10.70 9.72
CA PRO A 109 -14.78 11.22 10.29
C PRO A 109 -13.72 10.12 10.39
N GLU A 110 -12.46 10.54 10.36
CA GLU A 110 -11.34 9.66 10.71
C GLU A 110 -11.45 9.24 12.18
N SER A 111 -11.37 7.94 12.47
CA SER A 111 -11.34 7.45 13.84
C SER A 111 -10.03 7.84 14.53
N PRO A 112 -10.00 7.92 15.88
CA PRO A 112 -8.77 8.21 16.61
C PRO A 112 -7.63 7.22 16.30
N ILE A 113 -7.95 5.93 16.11
CA ILE A 113 -6.95 4.91 15.76
C ILE A 113 -6.47 5.10 14.32
N THR A 114 -7.37 5.34 13.36
CA THR A 114 -6.99 5.63 11.97
C THR A 114 -6.07 6.85 11.90
N GLN A 115 -6.42 7.92 12.61
CA GLN A 115 -5.59 9.13 12.71
C GLN A 115 -4.20 8.81 13.32
N ALA A 116 -4.19 8.05 14.42
CA ALA A 116 -2.95 7.69 15.10
C ALA A 116 -2.00 6.89 14.18
N VAL A 117 -2.49 5.85 13.50
CA VAL A 117 -1.66 5.04 12.59
C VAL A 117 -1.18 5.83 11.38
N ARG A 118 -1.98 6.76 10.87
CA ARG A 118 -1.58 7.66 9.77
C ARG A 118 -0.45 8.62 10.19
N LEU A 119 -0.60 9.26 11.34
CA LEU A 119 0.43 10.17 11.88
C LEU A 119 1.71 9.42 12.25
N GLU A 120 1.59 8.21 12.79
CA GLU A 120 2.73 7.37 13.12
C GLU A 120 3.52 6.97 11.88
N SER A 121 2.85 6.66 10.76
CA SER A 121 3.53 6.38 9.48
C SER A 121 4.43 7.56 9.07
N LEU A 122 3.94 8.79 9.16
CA LEU A 122 4.75 9.99 8.86
C LEU A 122 5.86 10.22 9.88
N SER A 123 5.62 9.94 11.17
CA SER A 123 6.62 10.06 12.22
C SER A 123 7.79 9.08 12.02
N HIS A 124 7.51 7.85 11.57
CA HIS A 124 8.56 6.88 11.23
C HIS A 124 9.41 7.31 10.04
N LEU A 125 8.79 7.89 9.02
CA LEU A 125 9.54 8.46 7.89
C LEU A 125 10.43 9.62 8.36
N ALA A 126 9.90 10.51 9.19
CA ALA A 126 10.69 11.62 9.75
C ALA A 126 11.88 11.10 10.58
N ALA A 127 11.71 10.05 11.39
CA ALA A 127 12.79 9.45 12.14
C ALA A 127 13.89 8.82 11.24
N CYS A 128 13.56 8.43 10.02
CA CYS A 128 14.55 7.95 9.06
C CYS A 128 15.49 9.06 8.57
N LEU A 129 15.08 10.34 8.59
CA LEU A 129 15.87 11.45 8.03
C LEU A 129 17.22 11.61 8.75
N ASP A 130 17.23 11.42 10.07
CA ASP A 130 18.42 11.55 10.91
C ASP A 130 19.17 10.23 11.13
N HIS A 131 18.66 9.12 10.56
CA HIS A 131 19.26 7.80 10.75
C HIS A 131 20.38 7.53 9.74
N PRO A 132 21.54 6.95 10.16
CA PRO A 132 22.64 6.64 9.23
C PRO A 132 22.22 5.76 8.03
N GLN A 133 21.26 4.85 8.24
CA GLN A 133 20.67 4.01 7.18
C GLN A 133 19.30 4.56 6.70
N GLY A 134 19.09 5.88 6.78
CA GLY A 134 17.80 6.50 6.49
C GLY A 134 17.26 6.22 5.09
N GLN A 135 18.11 6.21 4.07
CA GLN A 135 17.72 5.88 2.70
C GLN A 135 17.13 4.47 2.58
N VAL A 136 17.75 3.50 3.25
CA VAL A 136 17.22 2.12 3.34
C VAL A 136 15.89 2.12 4.06
N GLY A 137 15.81 2.84 5.18
CA GLY A 137 14.58 2.94 5.98
C GLY A 137 13.41 3.51 5.18
N LEU A 138 13.61 4.65 4.51
CA LEU A 138 12.59 5.32 3.71
C LEU A 138 12.03 4.42 2.60
N ILE A 139 12.92 3.81 1.80
CA ILE A 139 12.50 2.96 0.67
C ILE A 139 11.87 1.66 1.16
N THR A 140 12.39 1.06 2.24
CA THR A 140 11.80 -0.17 2.79
C THR A 140 10.40 0.09 3.33
N PHE A 141 10.22 1.15 4.13
CA PHE A 141 8.91 1.50 4.67
C PHE A 141 7.92 1.79 3.56
N LEU A 142 8.27 2.67 2.61
CA LEU A 142 7.42 3.00 1.47
C LEU A 142 6.99 1.74 0.72
N ARG A 143 7.95 0.92 0.30
CA ARG A 143 7.68 -0.31 -0.44
C ARG A 143 6.78 -1.26 0.34
N PHE A 144 7.09 -1.52 1.60
CA PHE A 144 6.38 -2.56 2.34
C PHE A 144 5.01 -2.08 2.82
N TRP A 145 4.92 -0.87 3.37
CA TRP A 145 3.68 -0.30 3.89
C TRP A 145 2.69 0.09 2.80
N ALA A 146 3.18 0.79 1.73
CA ALA A 146 2.35 1.42 0.72
C ALA A 146 2.01 0.49 -0.45
N GLU A 147 2.89 -0.47 -0.77
CA GLU A 147 2.74 -1.34 -1.93
C GLU A 147 2.44 -2.78 -1.51
N VAL A 148 3.42 -3.45 -0.89
CA VAL A 148 3.31 -4.88 -0.58
C VAL A 148 2.11 -5.18 0.32
N LEU A 149 1.98 -4.49 1.48
CA LEU A 149 0.87 -4.73 2.39
C LEU A 149 -0.48 -4.24 1.83
N VAL A 150 -0.51 -3.24 0.94
CA VAL A 150 -1.74 -2.81 0.25
C VAL A 150 -2.23 -3.90 -0.69
N SER A 151 -1.35 -4.47 -1.49
CA SER A 151 -1.70 -5.59 -2.37
C SER A 151 -2.21 -6.81 -1.58
N VAL A 152 -1.54 -7.17 -0.48
CA VAL A 152 -1.95 -8.29 0.40
C VAL A 152 -3.33 -8.02 1.02
N GLU A 153 -3.53 -6.82 1.55
CA GLU A 153 -4.77 -6.33 2.14
C GLU A 153 -5.94 -6.44 1.16
N TYR A 154 -5.75 -5.91 -0.05
CA TYR A 154 -6.80 -5.96 -1.06
C TYR A 154 -7.05 -7.37 -1.58
N ALA A 155 -6.04 -8.23 -1.63
CA ALA A 155 -6.24 -9.65 -1.93
C ALA A 155 -7.10 -10.37 -0.87
N CYS A 156 -6.97 -10.01 0.42
CA CYS A 156 -7.85 -10.53 1.47
C CYS A 156 -9.29 -10.00 1.34
N LEU A 157 -9.45 -8.72 0.99
CA LEU A 157 -10.76 -8.08 0.84
C LEU A 157 -11.47 -8.47 -0.46
N TRP A 158 -10.72 -8.76 -1.53
CA TRP A 158 -11.26 -8.94 -2.89
C TRP A 158 -12.38 -9.99 -3.01
N PRO A 159 -12.33 -11.16 -2.36
CA PRO A 159 -13.45 -12.12 -2.43
C PRO A 159 -14.80 -11.50 -2.05
N ARG A 160 -14.82 -10.60 -1.07
CA ARG A 160 -16.02 -9.88 -0.67
C ARG A 160 -16.37 -8.71 -1.58
N LEU A 161 -15.37 -7.92 -1.98
CA LEU A 161 -15.58 -6.73 -2.80
C LEU A 161 -16.09 -7.11 -4.20
N SER A 162 -15.59 -8.21 -4.77
CA SER A 162 -15.99 -8.70 -6.10
C SER A 162 -17.47 -9.09 -6.20
N GLU A 163 -18.13 -9.41 -5.08
CA GLU A 163 -19.57 -9.70 -5.06
C GLU A 163 -20.40 -8.49 -5.54
N ARG A 164 -19.93 -7.26 -5.31
CA ARG A 164 -20.62 -6.02 -5.72
C ARG A 164 -19.92 -5.28 -6.85
N LEU A 165 -18.60 -5.28 -6.89
CA LEU A 165 -17.86 -4.62 -7.97
C LEU A 165 -17.99 -5.38 -9.30
N GLY A 166 -18.23 -6.68 -9.23
CA GLY A 166 -18.57 -7.50 -10.40
C GLY A 166 -17.50 -7.53 -11.48
N SER A 167 -17.88 -8.03 -12.64
CA SER A 167 -17.07 -8.02 -13.86
C SER A 167 -17.61 -6.98 -14.85
N ASP A 168 -16.81 -6.64 -15.86
CA ASP A 168 -17.26 -5.85 -17.00
C ASP A 168 -18.35 -6.58 -17.81
N SER A 169 -18.89 -5.93 -18.83
CA SER A 169 -19.94 -6.50 -19.69
C SER A 169 -19.51 -7.76 -20.44
N THR A 170 -18.20 -8.04 -20.51
CA THR A 170 -17.64 -9.25 -21.13
C THR A 170 -17.43 -10.38 -20.12
N GLY A 171 -17.53 -10.09 -18.81
CA GLY A 171 -17.22 -11.03 -17.73
C GLY A 171 -15.74 -11.35 -17.57
N GLN A 172 -14.88 -10.66 -18.33
CA GLN A 172 -13.45 -10.98 -18.38
C GLN A 172 -12.58 -10.11 -17.46
N GLN A 173 -13.05 -8.90 -17.13
CA GLN A 173 -12.32 -8.00 -16.23
C GLN A 173 -13.20 -7.45 -15.11
N PRO A 174 -12.66 -7.35 -13.87
CA PRO A 174 -13.36 -6.68 -12.78
C PRO A 174 -13.62 -5.20 -13.08
N LYS A 175 -14.76 -4.69 -12.62
CA LYS A 175 -15.10 -3.27 -12.76
C LYS A 175 -14.33 -2.35 -11.81
N SER A 176 -13.66 -2.91 -10.79
CA SER A 176 -12.88 -2.11 -9.86
C SER A 176 -11.61 -1.60 -10.54
N GLU A 177 -11.51 -0.29 -10.64
CA GLU A 177 -10.32 0.40 -11.15
C GLU A 177 -9.37 0.82 -10.02
N PHE A 178 -9.81 0.73 -8.75
CA PHE A 178 -8.98 1.02 -7.58
C PHE A 178 -8.54 -0.25 -6.86
N PHE A 179 -9.45 -0.99 -6.21
CA PHE A 179 -9.06 -2.13 -5.36
C PHE A 179 -8.41 -3.26 -6.14
N TYR A 180 -8.99 -3.66 -7.27
CA TYR A 180 -8.42 -4.73 -8.10
C TYR A 180 -7.11 -4.31 -8.73
N PHE A 181 -7.03 -3.08 -9.23
CA PHE A 181 -5.80 -2.55 -9.82
C PHE A 181 -4.64 -2.62 -8.82
N HIS A 182 -4.78 -2.05 -7.63
CA HIS A 182 -3.72 -2.07 -6.61
C HIS A 182 -3.39 -3.50 -6.12
N MET A 183 -4.37 -4.40 -6.07
CA MET A 183 -4.11 -5.79 -5.73
C MET A 183 -3.09 -6.45 -6.66
N ILE A 184 -3.13 -6.15 -7.96
CA ILE A 184 -2.24 -6.75 -8.97
C ILE A 184 -1.04 -5.89 -9.31
N HIS A 185 -1.17 -4.55 -9.27
CA HIS A 185 -0.14 -3.61 -9.71
C HIS A 185 0.92 -3.36 -8.63
N ASP A 186 0.55 -3.42 -7.35
CA ASP A 186 1.45 -3.15 -6.23
C ASP A 186 2.10 -4.42 -5.66
N ASN A 187 1.73 -5.59 -6.17
CA ASN A 187 2.10 -6.85 -5.56
C ASN A 187 3.60 -7.16 -5.66
N ARG A 188 4.06 -7.97 -4.70
CA ARG A 188 5.39 -8.54 -4.67
C ARG A 188 5.43 -9.77 -5.58
N GLN A 189 5.95 -9.62 -6.79
CA GLN A 189 6.03 -10.72 -7.77
C GLN A 189 7.26 -11.59 -7.61
N SER A 190 8.36 -11.05 -7.07
CA SER A 190 9.63 -11.75 -6.88
C SER A 190 10.31 -11.34 -5.56
N ASP A 191 11.32 -12.07 -5.18
CA ASP A 191 12.21 -11.70 -4.09
C ASP A 191 13.07 -10.49 -4.47
N ILE A 192 13.46 -9.70 -3.47
CA ILE A 192 14.39 -8.58 -3.65
C ILE A 192 15.74 -9.16 -4.12
N GLY A 193 16.25 -8.65 -5.20
CA GLY A 193 17.46 -9.14 -5.85
C GLY A 193 17.23 -10.23 -6.92
N GLU A 194 15.97 -10.63 -7.13
CA GLU A 194 15.57 -11.62 -8.15
C GLU A 194 14.61 -11.00 -9.18
N GLU A 195 14.56 -9.67 -9.27
CA GLU A 195 13.68 -8.96 -10.18
C GLU A 195 14.04 -9.29 -11.62
N ARG A 196 13.20 -10.08 -12.27
CA ARG A 196 13.37 -10.41 -13.67
C ARG A 196 12.96 -9.22 -14.55
N LEU A 197 13.75 -8.96 -15.60
CA LEU A 197 13.48 -7.93 -16.60
C LEU A 197 12.23 -8.23 -17.47
N LEU A 198 11.61 -9.39 -17.29
CA LEU A 198 10.52 -9.88 -18.12
C LEU A 198 9.19 -9.86 -17.37
N GLY A 199 8.34 -8.90 -17.74
CA GLY A 199 6.94 -8.82 -17.31
C GLY A 199 6.68 -7.72 -16.29
N GLY A 200 5.62 -6.97 -16.49
CA GLY A 200 5.09 -5.81 -15.80
C GLY A 200 5.77 -5.40 -14.48
N ASN A 201 6.39 -4.24 -14.49
CA ASN A 201 7.03 -3.70 -13.30
C ASN A 201 5.96 -3.24 -12.31
N THR A 202 5.69 -4.01 -11.27
CA THR A 202 4.91 -3.52 -10.14
C THR A 202 5.68 -2.44 -9.38
N HIS A 203 4.98 -1.58 -8.66
CA HIS A 203 5.61 -0.57 -7.80
C HIS A 203 6.52 -1.22 -6.76
N ALA A 204 6.06 -2.29 -6.10
CA ALA A 204 6.88 -3.06 -5.15
C ALA A 204 8.19 -3.55 -5.77
N GLN A 205 8.19 -3.98 -7.05
CA GLN A 205 9.40 -4.40 -7.75
C GLN A 205 10.32 -3.24 -8.14
N ALA A 206 9.73 -2.11 -8.56
CA ALA A 206 10.50 -0.92 -8.88
C ALA A 206 11.31 -0.46 -7.65
N LEU A 207 10.67 -0.43 -6.47
CA LEU A 207 11.33 -0.08 -5.21
C LEU A 207 12.30 -1.18 -4.72
N ALA A 208 12.01 -2.48 -4.97
CA ALA A 208 12.89 -3.59 -4.61
C ALA A 208 14.25 -3.51 -5.30
N ARG A 209 14.30 -3.05 -6.56
CA ARG A 209 15.57 -2.83 -7.28
C ARG A 209 16.48 -1.83 -6.58
N HIS A 210 15.90 -0.76 -6.05
CA HIS A 210 16.68 0.21 -5.26
C HIS A 210 17.16 -0.39 -3.95
N LEU A 211 16.31 -1.15 -3.25
CA LEU A 211 16.71 -1.84 -2.02
C LEU A 211 17.84 -2.83 -2.23
N SER A 212 17.84 -3.58 -3.34
CA SER A 212 18.94 -4.53 -3.65
C SER A 212 20.29 -3.84 -3.81
N GLN A 213 20.29 -2.55 -4.18
CA GLN A 213 21.49 -1.74 -4.30
C GLN A 213 21.88 -1.03 -3.00
N LEU A 214 20.91 -0.69 -2.15
CA LEU A 214 21.12 0.02 -0.89
C LEU A 214 21.57 -0.90 0.24
N ILE A 215 21.09 -2.13 0.30
CA ILE A 215 21.37 -3.08 1.39
C ILE A 215 22.74 -3.73 1.15
N ARG A 216 23.80 -3.18 1.76
CA ARG A 216 25.19 -3.59 1.60
C ARG A 216 25.85 -4.06 2.88
N THR A 217 25.33 -3.65 4.04
CA THR A 217 25.91 -3.94 5.36
C THR A 217 24.88 -4.63 6.26
N PRO A 218 25.31 -5.30 7.34
CA PRO A 218 24.39 -5.82 8.36
C PRO A 218 23.49 -4.74 8.97
N ALA A 219 23.99 -3.51 9.15
CA ALA A 219 23.19 -2.40 9.68
C ALA A 219 22.07 -1.97 8.70
N ASP A 220 22.32 -2.02 7.39
CA ASP A 220 21.28 -1.78 6.37
C ASP A 220 20.18 -2.86 6.44
N LEU A 221 20.57 -4.11 6.60
CA LEU A 221 19.62 -5.22 6.75
C LEU A 221 18.78 -5.05 8.02
N GLU A 222 19.41 -4.74 9.16
CA GLU A 222 18.72 -4.53 10.42
C GLU A 222 17.70 -3.40 10.31
N GLN A 223 18.10 -2.27 9.71
CA GLN A 223 17.20 -1.14 9.46
C GLN A 223 16.03 -1.54 8.54
N ALA A 224 16.29 -2.28 7.47
CA ALA A 224 15.24 -2.74 6.58
C ALA A 224 14.24 -3.66 7.31
N MET A 225 14.72 -4.65 8.08
CA MET A 225 13.85 -5.55 8.84
C MET A 225 13.04 -4.78 9.90
N HIS A 226 13.66 -3.83 10.57
CA HIS A 226 12.96 -2.94 11.51
C HIS A 226 11.81 -2.17 10.84
N GLN A 227 12.03 -1.62 9.64
CA GLN A 227 10.97 -0.90 8.91
C GLN A 227 9.84 -1.83 8.43
N VAL A 228 10.14 -3.06 8.07
CA VAL A 228 9.14 -4.09 7.76
C VAL A 228 8.27 -4.38 9.00
N ASP A 229 8.88 -4.51 10.17
CA ASP A 229 8.16 -4.75 11.43
C ASP A 229 7.25 -3.57 11.80
N LEU A 230 7.75 -2.34 11.69
CA LEU A 230 6.97 -1.13 11.95
C LEU A 230 5.77 -1.01 11.00
N ALA A 231 5.99 -1.19 9.71
CA ALA A 231 4.93 -1.15 8.70
C ALA A 231 3.83 -2.19 8.99
N SER A 232 4.24 -3.40 9.37
CA SER A 232 3.32 -4.48 9.76
C SER A 232 2.52 -4.12 11.00
N ALA A 233 3.18 -3.62 12.05
CA ALA A 233 2.53 -3.25 13.31
C ALA A 233 1.51 -2.12 13.13
N ILE A 234 1.82 -1.11 12.30
CA ILE A 234 0.91 -0.02 11.97
C ILE A 234 -0.34 -0.55 11.26
N LYS A 235 -0.16 -1.38 10.24
CA LYS A 235 -1.28 -1.99 9.50
C LYS A 235 -2.10 -2.93 10.38
N TRP A 236 -1.45 -3.72 11.22
CA TRP A 236 -2.12 -4.60 12.17
C TRP A 236 -3.04 -3.81 13.10
N ARG A 237 -2.51 -2.77 13.76
CA ARG A 237 -3.28 -1.92 14.67
C ARG A 237 -4.43 -1.18 13.98
N PHE A 238 -4.30 -0.84 12.70
CA PHE A 238 -5.42 -0.30 11.94
C PHE A 238 -6.61 -1.26 11.94
N TYR A 239 -6.37 -2.56 11.79
CA TYR A 239 -7.44 -3.56 11.75
C TYR A 239 -7.96 -3.96 13.13
N ASP A 240 -7.13 -3.88 14.18
CA ASP A 240 -7.56 -4.19 15.56
C ASP A 240 -8.75 -3.34 16.02
N GLN A 241 -8.92 -2.13 15.50
CA GLN A 241 -10.03 -1.25 15.88
C GLN A 241 -11.41 -1.78 15.50
N PHE A 242 -11.47 -2.82 14.66
CA PHE A 242 -12.73 -3.40 14.19
C PHE A 242 -13.03 -4.80 14.77
N LEU A 243 -12.19 -5.27 15.70
CA LEU A 243 -12.42 -6.49 16.47
C LEU A 243 -13.31 -6.16 17.68
#